data_5208d378ea18b751be670c844d2ebc25
#
_entry.id   5208d378ea18b751be670c844d2ebc25
#
_cell.length_a   1.000
_cell.length_b   1.000
_cell.length_c   1.000
_cell.angle_alpha   90.00
_cell.angle_beta   90.00
_cell.angle_gamma   90.00
#
_symmetry.space_group_name_H-M   'P 1'
#
loop_
_entity.id
_entity.type
_entity.pdbx_description
1 polymer ?
#
loop_
_entity_poly.entity_id
_entity_poly.type
_entity_poly.pdbx_seq_one_letter_code
_entity_poly.pdbx_strand_id
1 'polypeptide(L)'
;VGSEMCIRDRLRGENRDYLLKITESRFSNGEGKVKIEDTVREKDIYLLADVGNYGITYNMHGFTHHMAPDEHFQDIKRTISAISGYSEKVTVIMPLLYQSRQHKRKGRESADCALALQELERLGVDHIITFDAHDPTISNAIPNLPFENIYPTNTILEDLLKNEDLNDILVISPDLGATERARYFAEMLDTNVGAFYKRRDLTKVVNGKNPIIEHTYMGPSVKGCDVLVVDDMIASGTSMLEVGEKLKKDGANKVYFIATFSLFTEGIEEFDKAYQNNYFDKLYTTNLSYIPEEYRNKEWHHTVDCSESIAEIINTLHNKESLRPLFNGKEKILTLRKEKKL
;
A
#
# COMPACT_ATOMS: atom_id res chain seq x y z
N VAL A 1 -14.46 5.31 6.02
CA VAL A 1 -15.06 6.15 7.07
C VAL A 1 -14.11 7.29 7.44
N GLY A 2 -12.82 7.01 7.76
CA GLY A 2 -11.86 8.06 8.12
C GLY A 2 -11.58 9.05 6.98
N SER A 3 -11.37 8.58 5.75
CA SER A 3 -11.13 9.43 4.57
C SER A 3 -12.31 10.32 4.22
N GLU A 4 -13.54 9.85 4.41
CA GLU A 4 -14.76 10.63 4.17
C GLU A 4 -14.88 11.85 5.09
N MET A 5 -14.61 11.67 6.38
CA MET A 5 -14.61 12.77 7.36
C MET A 5 -13.51 13.78 7.04
N CYS A 6 -12.29 13.33 6.74
CA CYS A 6 -11.19 14.20 6.40
C CYS A 6 -11.44 15.00 5.11
N ILE A 7 -12.01 14.39 4.08
CA ILE A 7 -12.39 15.08 2.84
C ILE A 7 -13.42 16.17 3.13
N ARG A 8 -14.48 15.86 3.89
CA ARG A 8 -15.53 16.82 4.23
C ARG A 8 -15.01 17.99 5.05
N ASP A 9 -14.15 17.75 6.03
CA ASP A 9 -13.60 18.81 6.88
C ASP A 9 -12.62 19.73 6.13
N ARG A 10 -11.87 19.21 5.16
CA ARG A 10 -10.89 19.97 4.38
C ARG A 10 -11.48 20.73 3.20
N LEU A 11 -12.50 20.23 2.54
CA LEU A 11 -13.23 20.94 1.50
C LEU A 11 -14.10 22.09 2.04
N ARG A 12 -13.90 22.42 3.31
CA ARG A 12 -14.26 23.62 4.06
C ARG A 12 -15.69 24.10 4.02
N GLY A 13 -16.32 24.01 5.18
CA GLY A 13 -17.36 24.96 5.64
C GLY A 13 -18.65 25.02 4.84
N GLU A 14 -18.71 24.33 3.72
CA GLU A 14 -19.94 24.05 3.04
C GLU A 14 -20.52 22.77 3.60
N ASN A 15 -21.73 22.85 4.11
CA ASN A 15 -22.48 21.70 4.62
C ASN A 15 -22.95 20.80 3.46
N ARG A 16 -22.00 20.42 2.57
CA ARG A 16 -22.23 19.58 1.40
C ARG A 16 -21.74 18.18 1.70
N ASP A 17 -22.57 17.20 1.40
CA ASP A 17 -22.17 15.82 1.30
C ASP A 17 -21.48 15.60 -0.05
N TYR A 18 -20.17 15.28 -0.02
CA TYR A 18 -19.37 15.02 -1.22
C TYR A 18 -19.43 13.58 -1.67
N LEU A 19 -20.04 12.70 -0.87
CA LEU A 19 -20.21 11.29 -1.24
C LEU A 19 -21.36 11.17 -2.24
N LEU A 20 -21.06 10.52 -3.37
CA LEU A 20 -22.11 10.09 -4.27
C LEU A 20 -22.85 8.89 -3.70
N LYS A 21 -24.17 8.95 -3.73
CA LYS A 21 -24.99 7.79 -3.40
C LYS A 21 -24.93 6.81 -4.55
N ILE A 22 -24.32 5.67 -4.28
CA ILE A 22 -24.26 4.55 -5.22
C ILE A 22 -24.87 3.30 -4.57
N THR A 23 -25.47 2.45 -5.37
CA THR A 23 -25.94 1.13 -4.97
C THR A 23 -25.17 0.08 -5.74
N GLU A 24 -24.42 -0.73 -5.01
CA GLU A 24 -23.78 -1.93 -5.52
C GLU A 24 -24.60 -3.14 -5.14
N SER A 25 -24.93 -3.99 -6.10
CA SER A 25 -25.71 -5.19 -5.88
C SER A 25 -25.06 -6.40 -6.54
N ARG A 26 -25.22 -7.54 -5.88
CA ARG A 26 -24.82 -8.84 -6.41
C ARG A 26 -26.04 -9.72 -6.60
N PHE A 27 -26.17 -10.32 -7.78
CA PHE A 27 -27.14 -11.36 -8.03
C PHE A 27 -26.66 -12.69 -7.43
N SER A 28 -27.58 -13.62 -7.21
CA SER A 28 -27.26 -14.92 -6.59
C SER A 28 -26.31 -15.80 -7.40
N ASN A 29 -26.07 -15.47 -8.67
CA ASN A 29 -25.07 -16.10 -9.54
C ASN A 29 -23.72 -15.39 -9.55
N GLY A 30 -23.56 -14.31 -8.76
CA GLY A 30 -22.32 -13.53 -8.63
C GLY A 30 -22.20 -12.33 -9.59
N GLU A 31 -23.12 -12.15 -10.53
CA GLU A 31 -23.11 -10.95 -11.38
C GLU A 31 -23.34 -9.69 -10.55
N GLY A 32 -22.56 -8.65 -10.85
CA GLY A 32 -22.64 -7.36 -10.17
C GLY A 32 -23.38 -6.31 -10.98
N LYS A 33 -23.99 -5.35 -10.27
CA LYS A 33 -24.62 -4.16 -10.83
C LYS A 33 -24.29 -2.96 -9.98
N VAL A 34 -23.92 -1.85 -10.62
CA VAL A 34 -23.75 -0.55 -9.97
C VAL A 34 -24.82 0.41 -10.50
N LYS A 35 -25.41 1.20 -9.60
CA LYS A 35 -26.35 2.26 -9.92
C LYS A 35 -25.92 3.53 -9.19
N ILE A 36 -25.79 4.63 -9.91
CA ILE A 36 -25.56 5.97 -9.35
C ILE A 36 -26.92 6.60 -9.05
N GLU A 37 -27.13 7.02 -7.82
CA GLU A 37 -28.38 7.63 -7.36
C GLU A 37 -28.39 9.18 -7.50
N ASP A 38 -27.20 9.78 -7.49
CA ASP A 38 -27.02 11.22 -7.58
C ASP A 38 -26.66 11.69 -9.00
N THR A 39 -26.82 12.98 -9.28
CA THR A 39 -26.32 13.56 -10.52
C THR A 39 -24.79 13.65 -10.51
N VAL A 40 -24.16 13.19 -11.59
CA VAL A 40 -22.71 13.30 -11.84
C VAL A 40 -22.38 14.33 -12.90
N ARG A 41 -23.41 15.01 -13.45
CA ARG A 41 -23.22 15.96 -14.56
C ARG A 41 -22.29 17.09 -14.17
N GLU A 42 -21.25 17.28 -14.99
CA GLU A 42 -20.24 18.34 -14.83
C GLU A 42 -19.50 18.32 -13.48
N LYS A 43 -19.43 17.12 -12.86
CA LYS A 43 -18.67 16.93 -11.61
C LYS A 43 -17.32 16.29 -11.88
N ASP A 44 -16.36 16.67 -11.04
CA ASP A 44 -15.07 16.01 -10.89
C ASP A 44 -15.24 14.82 -9.93
N ILE A 45 -15.09 13.62 -10.42
CA ILE A 45 -15.40 12.38 -9.69
C ILE A 45 -14.11 11.68 -9.26
N TYR A 46 -13.98 11.42 -7.98
CA TYR A 46 -12.89 10.64 -7.39
C TYR A 46 -13.44 9.28 -6.93
N LEU A 47 -13.06 8.23 -7.62
CA LEU A 47 -13.42 6.85 -7.31
C LEU A 47 -12.32 6.21 -6.46
N LEU A 48 -12.53 6.16 -5.14
CA LEU A 48 -11.62 5.50 -4.20
C LEU A 48 -12.04 4.05 -4.00
N ALA A 49 -11.18 3.11 -4.39
CA ALA A 49 -11.46 1.67 -4.32
C ALA A 49 -10.28 0.87 -3.77
N ASP A 50 -10.52 0.09 -2.72
CA ASP A 50 -9.56 -0.88 -2.19
C ASP A 50 -9.80 -2.25 -2.79
N VAL A 51 -8.97 -2.63 -3.77
CA VAL A 51 -9.06 -3.95 -4.42
C VAL A 51 -8.56 -5.09 -3.54
N GLY A 52 -7.88 -4.78 -2.44
CA GLY A 52 -7.40 -5.77 -1.46
C GLY A 52 -8.43 -6.13 -0.39
N ASN A 53 -9.60 -5.50 -0.37
CA ASN A 53 -10.58 -5.65 0.72
C ASN A 53 -11.36 -6.96 0.64
N TYR A 54 -10.80 -8.03 1.17
CA TYR A 54 -11.50 -9.32 1.30
C TYR A 54 -12.54 -9.34 2.43
N GLY A 55 -12.69 -8.28 3.21
CA GLY A 55 -13.70 -8.16 4.27
C GLY A 55 -15.12 -7.97 3.72
N ILE A 56 -15.26 -7.54 2.47
CA ILE A 56 -16.58 -7.43 1.82
C ILE A 56 -17.04 -8.82 1.35
N THR A 57 -18.26 -9.17 1.69
CA THR A 57 -18.83 -10.47 1.38
C THR A 57 -20.20 -10.36 0.72
N TYR A 58 -20.58 -11.37 -0.04
CA TYR A 58 -21.91 -11.56 -0.59
C TYR A 58 -22.28 -13.04 -0.68
N ASN A 59 -23.58 -13.34 -0.82
CA ASN A 59 -24.04 -14.72 -0.97
C ASN A 59 -24.15 -15.11 -2.44
N MET A 60 -23.51 -16.22 -2.82
CA MET A 60 -23.57 -16.80 -4.15
C MET A 60 -23.82 -18.31 -4.04
N HIS A 61 -24.82 -18.84 -4.73
CA HIS A 61 -25.23 -20.27 -4.67
C HIS A 61 -25.40 -20.81 -3.24
N GLY A 62 -25.84 -19.95 -2.29
CA GLY A 62 -26.04 -20.33 -0.89
C GLY A 62 -24.79 -20.30 -0.01
N PHE A 63 -23.64 -19.90 -0.53
CA PHE A 63 -22.40 -19.75 0.22
C PHE A 63 -22.00 -18.28 0.39
N THR A 64 -21.39 -17.95 1.50
CA THR A 64 -20.76 -16.63 1.69
C THR A 64 -19.44 -16.59 0.92
N HIS A 65 -19.33 -15.64 0.01
CA HIS A 65 -18.12 -15.34 -0.74
C HIS A 65 -17.47 -14.08 -0.23
N HIS A 66 -16.13 -14.10 -0.06
CA HIS A 66 -15.31 -12.91 0.11
C HIS A 66 -14.93 -12.36 -1.25
N MET A 67 -15.07 -11.06 -1.45
CA MET A 67 -14.71 -10.44 -2.71
C MET A 67 -13.21 -10.54 -2.96
N ALA A 68 -12.87 -11.00 -4.16
CA ALA A 68 -11.50 -11.06 -4.65
C ALA A 68 -11.10 -9.75 -5.37
N PRO A 69 -9.79 -9.48 -5.58
CA PRO A 69 -9.32 -8.31 -6.32
C PRO A 69 -9.97 -8.12 -7.70
N ASP A 70 -10.22 -9.20 -8.42
CA ASP A 70 -10.87 -9.18 -9.74
C ASP A 70 -12.30 -8.66 -9.68
N GLU A 71 -13.03 -9.00 -8.62
CA GLU A 71 -14.41 -8.55 -8.42
C GLU A 71 -14.45 -7.06 -8.07
N HIS A 72 -13.55 -6.58 -7.22
CA HIS A 72 -13.40 -5.17 -6.93
C HIS A 72 -13.02 -4.37 -8.18
N PHE A 73 -12.07 -4.88 -8.96
CA PHE A 73 -11.69 -4.24 -10.21
C PHE A 73 -12.84 -4.20 -11.21
N GLN A 74 -13.66 -5.25 -11.27
CA GLN A 74 -14.85 -5.25 -12.11
C GLN A 74 -15.90 -4.23 -11.62
N ASP A 75 -16.02 -3.98 -10.31
CA ASP A 75 -16.91 -2.94 -9.77
C ASP A 75 -16.41 -1.52 -10.08
N ILE A 76 -15.10 -1.28 -10.07
CA ILE A 76 -14.50 -0.03 -10.57
C ILE A 76 -14.98 0.20 -12.02
N LYS A 77 -14.86 -0.79 -12.89
CA LYS A 77 -15.29 -0.67 -14.31
C LYS A 77 -16.80 -0.43 -14.45
N ARG A 78 -17.61 -1.09 -13.63
CA ARG A 78 -19.09 -0.87 -13.60
C ARG A 78 -19.42 0.56 -13.17
N THR A 79 -18.71 1.08 -12.15
CA THR A 79 -18.92 2.44 -11.65
C THR A 79 -18.53 3.47 -12.71
N ILE A 80 -17.38 3.30 -13.36
CA ILE A 80 -16.95 4.17 -14.49
C ILE A 80 -17.98 4.13 -15.60
N SER A 81 -18.48 2.95 -15.97
CA SER A 81 -19.52 2.79 -17.00
C SER A 81 -20.83 3.50 -16.62
N ALA A 82 -21.22 3.49 -15.35
CA ALA A 82 -22.42 4.19 -14.87
C ALA A 82 -22.24 5.72 -14.83
N ILE A 83 -21.02 6.22 -14.72
CA ILE A 83 -20.67 7.66 -14.75
C ILE A 83 -20.51 8.16 -16.18
N SER A 84 -20.06 7.31 -17.09
CA SER A 84 -19.54 7.65 -18.43
C SER A 84 -20.39 8.65 -19.21
N GLY A 85 -19.71 9.68 -19.74
CA GLY A 85 -20.29 10.69 -20.61
C GLY A 85 -21.07 11.82 -19.91
N TYR A 86 -21.14 11.81 -18.58
CA TYR A 86 -21.87 12.81 -17.80
C TYR A 86 -20.97 13.65 -16.87
N SER A 87 -19.89 13.11 -16.37
CA SER A 87 -18.94 13.81 -15.50
C SER A 87 -17.98 14.70 -16.29
N GLU A 88 -17.38 15.69 -15.63
CA GLU A 88 -16.28 16.47 -16.20
C GLU A 88 -15.01 15.64 -16.24
N LYS A 89 -14.68 14.96 -15.14
CA LYS A 89 -13.51 14.09 -15.00
C LYS A 89 -13.80 12.89 -14.12
N VAL A 90 -13.03 11.82 -14.35
CA VAL A 90 -13.02 10.62 -13.51
C VAL A 90 -11.57 10.30 -13.11
N THR A 91 -11.27 10.47 -11.83
CA THR A 91 -10.00 10.06 -11.23
C THR A 91 -10.21 8.74 -10.45
N VAL A 92 -9.45 7.72 -10.77
CA VAL A 92 -9.45 6.46 -10.01
C VAL A 92 -8.32 6.49 -8.99
N ILE A 93 -8.66 6.42 -7.71
CA ILE A 93 -7.72 6.25 -6.60
C ILE A 93 -7.80 4.80 -6.16
N MET A 94 -6.80 4.04 -6.48
CA MET A 94 -6.68 2.61 -6.16
C MET A 94 -5.41 2.44 -5.33
N PRO A 95 -5.52 2.57 -3.97
CA PRO A 95 -4.34 2.57 -3.12
C PRO A 95 -3.45 1.34 -3.36
N LEU A 96 -3.99 0.13 -3.20
CA LEU A 96 -3.33 -1.08 -3.67
C LEU A 96 -3.59 -1.23 -5.17
N LEU A 97 -2.54 -1.08 -5.99
CA LEU A 97 -2.66 -1.22 -7.43
C LEU A 97 -3.05 -2.66 -7.81
N TYR A 98 -4.17 -2.79 -8.53
CA TYR A 98 -4.65 -4.09 -8.99
C TYR A 98 -3.58 -4.81 -9.82
N GLN A 99 -3.33 -6.08 -9.48
CA GLN A 99 -2.34 -6.95 -10.12
C GLN A 99 -0.90 -6.37 -10.18
N SER A 100 -0.50 -5.53 -9.21
CA SER A 100 0.79 -4.83 -9.23
C SER A 100 2.01 -5.77 -9.30
N ARG A 101 1.89 -7.02 -8.82
CA ARG A 101 2.94 -8.05 -8.94
C ARG A 101 3.08 -8.62 -10.36
N GLN A 102 2.06 -8.44 -11.22
CA GLN A 102 2.04 -8.85 -12.63
C GLN A 102 2.31 -7.64 -13.55
N HIS A 103 3.27 -6.81 -13.15
CA HIS A 103 3.66 -5.58 -13.84
C HIS A 103 4.51 -5.83 -15.09
N LYS A 104 5.19 -6.96 -15.17
CA LYS A 104 6.04 -7.33 -16.33
C LYS A 104 5.87 -8.79 -16.71
N ARG A 105 6.08 -9.07 -17.98
CA ARG A 105 5.99 -10.40 -18.56
C ARG A 105 7.38 -11.04 -18.68
N LYS A 106 7.51 -12.28 -18.21
CA LYS A 106 8.66 -13.14 -18.46
C LYS A 106 8.18 -14.39 -19.22
N GLY A 107 8.51 -14.48 -20.50
CA GLY A 107 8.04 -15.58 -21.32
C GLY A 107 6.55 -15.48 -21.71
N ARG A 108 5.80 -16.58 -21.59
CA ARG A 108 4.38 -16.68 -21.97
C ARG A 108 3.45 -16.49 -20.78
N GLU A 109 3.67 -15.41 -20.02
CA GLU A 109 2.83 -15.03 -18.87
C GLU A 109 1.82 -13.96 -19.27
N SER A 110 0.75 -13.81 -18.52
CA SER A 110 -0.16 -12.67 -18.65
C SER A 110 0.52 -11.37 -18.20
N ALA A 111 -0.01 -10.24 -18.61
CA ALA A 111 0.45 -8.89 -18.20
C ALA A 111 -0.74 -8.13 -17.58
N ASP A 112 -1.32 -8.71 -16.54
CA ASP A 112 -2.64 -8.32 -16.03
C ASP A 112 -2.68 -6.87 -15.55
N CYS A 113 -1.62 -6.39 -14.90
CA CYS A 113 -1.57 -5.00 -14.45
C CYS A 113 -1.61 -4.02 -15.64
N ALA A 114 -0.80 -4.28 -16.69
CA ALA A 114 -0.78 -3.43 -17.88
C ALA A 114 -2.13 -3.45 -18.62
N LEU A 115 -2.74 -4.63 -18.76
CA LEU A 115 -4.06 -4.78 -19.39
C LEU A 115 -5.14 -4.04 -18.61
N ALA A 116 -5.13 -4.14 -17.28
CA ALA A 116 -6.08 -3.46 -16.41
C ALA A 116 -5.99 -1.92 -16.53
N LEU A 117 -4.78 -1.38 -16.52
CA LEU A 117 -4.57 0.06 -16.70
C LEU A 117 -5.04 0.54 -18.07
N GLN A 118 -4.74 -0.23 -19.14
CA GLN A 118 -5.23 0.07 -20.50
C GLN A 118 -6.76 -0.05 -20.63
N GLU A 119 -7.40 -0.94 -19.85
CA GLU A 119 -8.87 -0.99 -19.80
C GLU A 119 -9.45 0.27 -19.17
N LEU A 120 -8.86 0.78 -18.07
CA LEU A 120 -9.29 2.04 -17.46
C LEU A 120 -9.10 3.24 -18.40
N GLU A 121 -7.98 3.30 -19.12
CA GLU A 121 -7.74 4.32 -20.16
C GLU A 121 -8.82 4.28 -21.25
N ARG A 122 -9.16 3.09 -21.77
CA ARG A 122 -10.21 2.93 -22.79
C ARG A 122 -11.62 3.25 -22.28
N LEU A 123 -11.85 3.10 -20.98
CA LEU A 123 -13.13 3.47 -20.35
C LEU A 123 -13.25 4.98 -20.11
N GLY A 124 -12.22 5.76 -20.43
CA GLY A 124 -12.25 7.21 -20.32
C GLY A 124 -11.92 7.72 -18.92
N VAL A 125 -11.09 7.01 -18.17
CA VAL A 125 -10.49 7.54 -16.94
C VAL A 125 -9.50 8.63 -17.29
N ASP A 126 -9.57 9.75 -16.59
CA ASP A 126 -8.71 10.92 -16.83
C ASP A 126 -7.41 10.90 -16.02
N HIS A 127 -7.40 10.17 -14.88
CA HIS A 127 -6.24 10.11 -13.98
C HIS A 127 -6.30 8.86 -13.10
N ILE A 128 -5.15 8.24 -12.87
CA ILE A 128 -5.00 7.11 -11.96
C ILE A 128 -4.01 7.48 -10.85
N ILE A 129 -4.40 7.23 -9.60
CA ILE A 129 -3.56 7.42 -8.42
C ILE A 129 -3.44 6.09 -7.70
N THR A 130 -2.23 5.71 -7.36
CA THR A 130 -1.94 4.54 -6.54
C THR A 130 -0.89 4.87 -5.49
N PHE A 131 -0.74 3.99 -4.51
CA PHE A 131 0.28 4.13 -3.48
C PHE A 131 1.28 2.99 -3.58
N ASP A 132 2.56 3.33 -3.48
CA ASP A 132 3.68 2.39 -3.38
C ASP A 132 3.58 1.19 -4.32
N ALA A 133 3.37 1.47 -5.61
CA ALA A 133 3.28 0.42 -6.62
C ALA A 133 4.51 -0.48 -6.59
N HIS A 134 4.31 -1.80 -6.70
CA HIS A 134 5.38 -2.81 -6.64
C HIS A 134 6.51 -2.53 -7.65
N ASP A 135 6.16 -2.03 -8.83
CA ASP A 135 7.10 -1.49 -9.82
C ASP A 135 6.48 -0.24 -10.46
N PRO A 136 7.02 0.98 -10.18
CA PRO A 136 6.46 2.22 -10.69
C PRO A 136 6.58 2.37 -12.21
N THR A 137 7.44 1.58 -12.86
CA THR A 137 7.60 1.59 -14.33
C THR A 137 6.37 1.06 -15.07
N ILE A 138 5.38 0.49 -14.36
CA ILE A 138 4.10 0.08 -14.93
C ILE A 138 3.35 1.24 -15.61
N SER A 139 3.61 2.48 -15.21
CA SER A 139 3.07 3.69 -15.86
C SER A 139 3.39 3.75 -17.36
N ASN A 140 4.49 3.10 -17.80
CA ASN A 140 4.84 3.01 -19.23
C ASN A 140 3.81 2.21 -20.05
N ALA A 141 2.91 1.45 -19.42
CA ALA A 141 1.83 0.75 -20.13
C ALA A 141 0.72 1.69 -20.63
N ILE A 142 0.62 2.90 -20.05
CA ILE A 142 -0.40 3.91 -20.33
C ILE A 142 0.24 5.30 -20.49
N PRO A 143 1.13 5.53 -21.47
CA PRO A 143 1.93 6.74 -21.56
C PRO A 143 1.11 8.02 -21.80
N ASN A 144 -0.14 7.91 -22.20
CA ASN A 144 -1.03 9.05 -22.48
C ASN A 144 -2.01 9.36 -21.33
N LEU A 145 -2.05 8.51 -20.30
CA LEU A 145 -2.92 8.71 -19.13
C LEU A 145 -2.06 9.13 -17.92
N PRO A 146 -2.36 10.27 -17.26
CA PRO A 146 -1.72 10.64 -16.02
C PRO A 146 -1.80 9.51 -14.99
N PHE A 147 -0.65 9.12 -14.46
CA PHE A 147 -0.51 8.07 -13.45
C PHE A 147 0.41 8.56 -12.34
N GLU A 148 -0.10 8.62 -11.14
CA GLU A 148 0.67 9.02 -9.98
C GLU A 148 0.84 7.87 -8.99
N ASN A 149 2.11 7.55 -8.71
CA ASN A 149 2.50 6.60 -7.67
C ASN A 149 2.99 7.37 -6.45
N ILE A 150 2.23 7.33 -5.37
CA ILE A 150 2.47 8.09 -4.15
C ILE A 150 3.09 7.20 -3.10
N TYR A 151 4.18 7.66 -2.48
CA TYR A 151 4.82 6.95 -1.38
C TYR A 151 4.33 7.51 -0.04
N PRO A 152 3.71 6.70 0.84
CA PRO A 152 3.24 7.16 2.15
C PRO A 152 4.39 7.32 3.17
N THR A 153 5.65 7.34 2.70
CA THR A 153 6.85 7.35 3.52
C THR A 153 6.86 8.49 4.54
N ASN A 154 6.44 9.71 4.13
CA ASN A 154 6.38 10.84 5.04
C ASN A 154 5.43 10.58 6.21
N THR A 155 4.22 10.13 5.91
CA THR A 155 3.18 9.83 6.91
C THR A 155 3.63 8.72 7.84
N ILE A 156 4.24 7.66 7.30
CA ILE A 156 4.78 6.54 8.09
C ILE A 156 5.91 7.02 9.00
N LEU A 157 6.88 7.77 8.48
CA LEU A 157 8.02 8.24 9.27
C LEU A 157 7.62 9.26 10.32
N GLU A 158 6.68 10.15 10.04
CA GLU A 158 6.15 11.09 11.03
C GLU A 158 5.47 10.36 12.19
N ASP A 159 4.67 9.36 11.89
CA ASP A 159 3.98 8.54 12.90
C ASP A 159 4.99 7.71 13.70
N LEU A 160 5.90 7.01 13.04
CA LEU A 160 6.96 6.23 13.67
C LEU A 160 7.81 7.09 14.63
N LEU A 161 8.28 8.25 14.16
CA LEU A 161 9.12 9.15 14.96
C LEU A 161 8.36 9.81 16.12
N LYS A 162 7.05 9.93 16.07
CA LYS A 162 6.22 10.38 17.21
C LYS A 162 6.09 9.31 18.28
N ASN A 163 5.99 8.06 17.89
CA ASN A 163 5.69 6.94 18.79
C ASN A 163 6.95 6.23 19.32
N GLU A 164 8.07 6.27 18.60
CA GLU A 164 9.27 5.51 18.95
C GLU A 164 10.49 6.42 19.15
N ASP A 165 11.31 6.07 20.13
CA ASP A 165 12.61 6.67 20.34
C ASP A 165 13.67 5.79 19.66
N LEU A 166 14.20 6.28 18.53
CA LEU A 166 15.10 5.53 17.67
C LEU A 166 16.54 6.02 17.79
N ASN A 167 17.47 5.09 17.98
CA ASN A 167 18.90 5.34 18.11
C ASN A 167 19.68 4.66 16.98
N ASP A 168 20.67 5.35 16.44
CA ASP A 168 21.56 4.82 15.39
C ASP A 168 20.79 4.05 14.30
N ILE A 169 19.83 4.74 13.68
CA ILE A 169 18.89 4.16 12.72
C ILE A 169 19.64 3.63 11.50
N LEU A 170 19.28 2.40 11.08
CA LEU A 170 19.73 1.79 9.84
C LEU A 170 18.49 1.26 9.07
N VAL A 171 18.39 1.61 7.80
CA VAL A 171 17.30 1.09 6.95
C VAL A 171 17.76 -0.16 6.20
N ILE A 172 16.93 -1.19 6.16
CA ILE A 172 17.26 -2.49 5.56
C ILE A 172 16.20 -2.86 4.51
N SER A 173 16.69 -3.25 3.34
CA SER A 173 15.88 -3.91 2.33
C SER A 173 15.82 -5.42 2.60
N PRO A 174 14.63 -6.05 2.67
CA PRO A 174 14.51 -7.49 2.91
C PRO A 174 14.98 -8.34 1.72
N ASP A 175 15.09 -7.75 0.53
CA ASP A 175 15.66 -8.36 -0.68
C ASP A 175 16.12 -7.27 -1.67
N LEU A 176 16.63 -7.67 -2.84
CA LEU A 176 17.09 -6.70 -3.84
C LEU A 176 15.95 -5.94 -4.54
N GLY A 177 14.72 -6.48 -4.51
CA GLY A 177 13.55 -5.83 -5.13
C GLY A 177 13.12 -4.57 -4.39
N ALA A 178 13.23 -4.56 -3.05
CA ALA A 178 12.83 -3.43 -2.21
C ALA A 178 13.95 -2.39 -2.00
N THR A 179 15.11 -2.51 -2.69
CA THR A 179 16.29 -1.66 -2.45
C THR A 179 16.03 -0.18 -2.72
N GLU A 180 15.31 0.16 -3.78
CA GLU A 180 14.96 1.56 -4.11
C GLU A 180 14.09 2.18 -3.03
N ARG A 181 13.13 1.44 -2.49
CA ARG A 181 12.27 1.87 -1.38
C ARG A 181 13.10 2.08 -0.12
N ALA A 182 13.95 1.12 0.25
CA ALA A 182 14.83 1.23 1.40
C ALA A 182 15.75 2.44 1.29
N ARG A 183 16.31 2.71 0.09
CA ARG A 183 17.13 3.89 -0.17
C ARG A 183 16.34 5.17 0.06
N TYR A 184 15.09 5.25 -0.43
CA TYR A 184 14.25 6.43 -0.23
C TYR A 184 13.98 6.70 1.27
N PHE A 185 13.65 5.67 2.06
CA PHE A 185 13.51 5.80 3.51
C PHE A 185 14.81 6.27 4.18
N ALA A 186 15.96 5.71 3.76
CA ALA A 186 17.27 6.11 4.29
C ALA A 186 17.62 7.56 3.95
N GLU A 187 17.32 8.02 2.74
CA GLU A 187 17.51 9.42 2.31
C GLU A 187 16.63 10.39 3.13
N MET A 188 15.40 10.01 3.44
CA MET A 188 14.49 10.80 4.27
C MET A 188 14.99 10.93 5.70
N LEU A 189 15.59 9.87 6.22
CA LEU A 189 16.13 9.82 7.59
C LEU A 189 17.61 10.29 7.69
N ASP A 190 18.26 10.60 6.58
CA ASP A 190 19.69 10.90 6.52
C ASP A 190 20.53 9.81 7.22
N THR A 191 20.38 8.56 6.76
CA THR A 191 21.03 7.38 7.33
C THR A 191 21.51 6.42 6.24
N ASN A 192 22.20 5.35 6.66
CA ASN A 192 22.68 4.33 5.76
C ASN A 192 21.61 3.29 5.42
N VAL A 193 21.83 2.56 4.33
CA VAL A 193 21.02 1.44 3.88
C VAL A 193 21.83 0.15 3.81
N GLY A 194 21.20 -0.95 4.21
CA GLY A 194 21.68 -2.30 3.96
C GLY A 194 20.64 -3.11 3.19
N ALA A 195 21.03 -4.24 2.67
CA ALA A 195 20.12 -5.12 1.92
C ALA A 195 20.42 -6.60 2.17
N PHE A 196 19.40 -7.44 2.09
CA PHE A 196 19.55 -8.87 2.04
C PHE A 196 19.57 -9.37 0.61
N TYR A 197 20.52 -10.26 0.33
CA TYR A 197 20.60 -11.01 -0.91
C TYR A 197 20.06 -12.42 -0.68
N LYS A 198 19.03 -12.80 -1.46
CA LYS A 198 18.46 -14.14 -1.44
C LYS A 198 18.80 -14.89 -2.71
N ARG A 199 19.54 -16.00 -2.58
CA ARG A 199 19.76 -16.93 -3.68
C ARG A 199 18.86 -18.15 -3.50
N ARG A 200 18.03 -18.42 -4.51
CA ARG A 200 17.12 -19.57 -4.52
C ARG A 200 17.68 -20.69 -5.38
N ASP A 201 17.46 -21.94 -4.95
CA ASP A 201 17.75 -23.11 -5.78
C ASP A 201 16.66 -23.28 -6.84
N LEU A 202 16.93 -22.81 -8.05
CA LEU A 202 15.98 -22.93 -9.17
C LEU A 202 15.84 -24.39 -9.68
N THR A 203 16.70 -25.32 -9.22
CA THR A 203 16.67 -26.72 -9.63
C THR A 203 15.69 -27.55 -8.80
N LYS A 204 15.20 -27.03 -7.67
CA LYS A 204 14.30 -27.71 -6.74
C LYS A 204 13.06 -26.89 -6.49
N VAL A 205 11.93 -27.58 -6.37
CA VAL A 205 10.65 -27.00 -5.93
C VAL A 205 10.17 -27.79 -4.72
N VAL A 206 10.01 -27.11 -3.59
CA VAL A 206 9.49 -27.68 -2.34
C VAL A 206 8.25 -26.88 -1.94
N ASN A 207 7.11 -27.55 -1.83
CA ASN A 207 5.81 -26.90 -1.53
C ASN A 207 5.48 -25.72 -2.47
N GLY A 208 5.77 -25.88 -3.79
CA GLY A 208 5.52 -24.85 -4.79
C GLY A 208 6.49 -23.67 -4.78
N LYS A 209 7.52 -23.68 -3.94
CA LYS A 209 8.53 -22.61 -3.81
C LYS A 209 9.93 -23.16 -4.05
N ASN A 210 10.81 -22.38 -4.65
CA ASN A 210 12.23 -22.69 -4.75
C ASN A 210 12.89 -22.43 -3.39
N PRO A 211 13.58 -23.40 -2.76
CA PRO A 211 14.21 -23.21 -1.46
C PRO A 211 15.32 -22.15 -1.52
N ILE A 212 15.45 -21.38 -0.43
CA ILE A 212 16.53 -20.39 -0.29
C ILE A 212 17.80 -21.14 0.06
N ILE A 213 18.87 -20.96 -0.74
CA ILE A 213 20.19 -21.55 -0.51
C ILE A 213 21.07 -20.60 0.29
N GLU A 214 20.93 -19.32 0.07
CA GLU A 214 21.77 -18.29 0.66
C GLU A 214 20.92 -17.07 1.01
N HIS A 215 21.12 -16.57 2.23
CA HIS A 215 20.48 -15.35 2.72
C HIS A 215 21.55 -14.51 3.40
N THR A 216 22.21 -13.66 2.61
CA THR A 216 23.39 -12.91 3.03
C THR A 216 23.04 -11.43 3.22
N TYR A 217 23.43 -10.88 4.33
CA TYR A 217 23.34 -9.43 4.59
C TYR A 217 24.52 -8.68 3.97
N MET A 218 24.21 -7.58 3.31
CA MET A 218 25.17 -6.65 2.71
C MET A 218 24.87 -5.24 3.21
N GLY A 219 25.79 -4.66 3.97
CA GLY A 219 25.64 -3.31 4.51
C GLY A 219 26.49 -3.05 5.74
N PRO A 220 26.30 -1.88 6.41
CA PRO A 220 26.94 -1.56 7.68
C PRO A 220 26.58 -2.55 8.79
N SER A 221 27.39 -2.61 9.85
CA SER A 221 27.06 -3.43 11.03
C SER A 221 25.74 -3.01 11.64
N VAL A 222 24.86 -3.97 11.93
CA VAL A 222 23.58 -3.76 12.60
C VAL A 222 23.69 -3.75 14.13
N LYS A 223 24.88 -4.08 14.67
CA LYS A 223 25.07 -4.27 16.10
C LYS A 223 24.81 -2.97 16.87
N GLY A 224 23.82 -3.03 17.76
CA GLY A 224 23.40 -1.90 18.60
C GLY A 224 22.52 -0.88 17.89
N CYS A 225 22.27 -1.03 16.58
CA CYS A 225 21.39 -0.13 15.82
C CYS A 225 19.92 -0.48 15.97
N ASP A 226 19.06 0.53 15.85
CA ASP A 226 17.62 0.35 15.60
C ASP A 226 17.41 0.24 14.09
N VAL A 227 16.79 -0.84 13.68
CA VAL A 227 16.70 -1.23 12.26
C VAL A 227 15.28 -1.09 11.75
N LEU A 228 15.13 -0.43 10.61
CA LEU A 228 13.86 -0.34 9.88
C LEU A 228 13.93 -1.23 8.64
N VAL A 229 13.19 -2.34 8.64
CA VAL A 229 13.06 -3.23 7.47
C VAL A 229 11.85 -2.79 6.67
N VAL A 230 12.04 -2.36 5.42
CA VAL A 230 10.98 -1.73 4.63
C VAL A 230 10.64 -2.52 3.37
N ASP A 231 9.34 -2.70 3.11
CA ASP A 231 8.81 -3.34 1.90
C ASP A 231 7.52 -2.64 1.44
N ASP A 232 7.00 -2.98 0.24
CA ASP A 232 5.70 -2.47 -0.22
C ASP A 232 4.54 -3.19 0.45
N MET A 233 4.61 -4.50 0.56
CA MET A 233 3.52 -5.30 1.08
C MET A 233 3.98 -6.54 1.85
N ILE A 234 3.17 -6.89 2.84
CA ILE A 234 3.26 -8.16 3.55
C ILE A 234 2.17 -9.09 3.03
N ALA A 235 2.56 -10.13 2.30
CA ALA A 235 1.65 -11.23 1.96
C ALA A 235 1.67 -12.30 3.05
N SER A 236 2.58 -13.28 2.98
CA SER A 236 2.79 -14.27 4.05
C SER A 236 3.70 -13.75 5.18
N GLY A 237 4.51 -12.73 4.92
CA GLY A 237 5.48 -12.20 5.87
C GLY A 237 6.76 -13.02 6.07
N THR A 238 6.82 -14.25 5.57
CA THR A 238 7.95 -15.17 5.78
C THR A 238 9.32 -14.51 5.56
N SER A 239 9.46 -13.77 4.46
CA SER A 239 10.74 -13.10 4.14
C SER A 239 11.15 -12.06 5.19
N MET A 240 10.19 -11.29 5.69
CA MET A 240 10.43 -10.23 6.65
C MET A 240 10.75 -10.82 8.04
N LEU A 241 10.05 -11.89 8.43
CA LEU A 241 10.29 -12.60 9.69
C LEU A 241 11.67 -13.27 9.72
N GLU A 242 12.12 -13.92 8.63
CA GLU A 242 13.48 -14.46 8.49
C GLU A 242 14.56 -13.38 8.63
N VAL A 243 14.32 -12.20 8.02
CA VAL A 243 15.21 -11.03 8.13
C VAL A 243 15.28 -10.55 9.57
N GLY A 244 14.14 -10.43 10.26
CA GLY A 244 14.08 -9.99 11.66
C GLY A 244 14.87 -10.91 12.59
N GLU A 245 14.65 -12.22 12.48
CA GLU A 245 15.41 -13.23 13.24
C GLU A 245 16.92 -13.07 13.03
N LYS A 246 17.36 -12.92 11.78
CA LYS A 246 18.79 -12.74 11.46
C LYS A 246 19.36 -11.45 12.03
N LEU A 247 18.65 -10.33 11.88
CA LEU A 247 19.09 -9.04 12.42
C LEU A 247 19.24 -9.06 13.94
N LYS A 248 18.30 -9.67 14.66
CA LYS A 248 18.40 -9.84 16.11
C LYS A 248 19.60 -10.74 16.50
N LYS A 249 19.84 -11.82 15.76
CA LYS A 249 21.03 -12.68 15.95
C LYS A 249 22.34 -11.92 15.69
N ASP A 250 22.35 -11.00 14.72
CA ASP A 250 23.51 -10.18 14.37
C ASP A 250 23.68 -8.96 15.33
N GLY A 251 22.81 -8.84 16.34
CA GLY A 251 22.93 -7.88 17.45
C GLY A 251 22.21 -6.55 17.25
N ALA A 252 21.22 -6.47 16.35
CA ALA A 252 20.35 -5.30 16.25
C ALA A 252 19.64 -5.04 17.60
N ASN A 253 19.52 -3.76 18.00
CA ASN A 253 18.86 -3.36 19.24
C ASN A 253 17.33 -3.54 19.08
N LYS A 254 16.70 -2.74 18.24
CA LYS A 254 15.29 -2.87 17.89
C LYS A 254 15.16 -3.19 16.40
N VAL A 255 14.13 -3.94 16.04
CA VAL A 255 13.78 -4.27 14.65
C VAL A 255 12.35 -3.89 14.40
N TYR A 256 12.15 -2.88 13.57
CA TYR A 256 10.85 -2.43 13.12
C TYR A 256 10.60 -2.89 11.70
N PHE A 257 9.46 -3.51 11.47
CA PHE A 257 8.99 -3.80 10.12
C PHE A 257 8.10 -2.67 9.64
N ILE A 258 8.26 -2.28 8.39
CA ILE A 258 7.45 -1.25 7.75
C ILE A 258 6.98 -1.77 6.39
N ALA A 259 5.68 -1.72 6.16
CA ALA A 259 5.10 -2.00 4.85
C ALA A 259 3.89 -1.11 4.58
N THR A 260 3.72 -0.71 3.33
CA THR A 260 2.54 0.06 2.94
C THR A 260 1.28 -0.78 3.09
N PHE A 261 1.30 -2.04 2.65
CA PHE A 261 0.15 -2.94 2.68
C PHE A 261 0.41 -4.18 3.53
N SER A 262 -0.50 -4.48 4.44
CA SER A 262 -0.50 -5.72 5.23
C SER A 262 -1.65 -6.62 4.79
N LEU A 263 -1.39 -7.49 3.83
CA LEU A 263 -2.41 -8.39 3.28
C LEU A 263 -2.64 -9.64 4.14
N PHE A 264 -1.63 -10.08 4.90
CA PHE A 264 -1.67 -11.25 5.80
C PHE A 264 -2.36 -12.48 5.20
N THR A 265 -1.99 -12.83 3.97
CA THR A 265 -2.66 -13.87 3.18
C THR A 265 -2.58 -15.28 3.77
N GLU A 266 -1.69 -15.51 4.72
CA GLU A 266 -1.50 -16.79 5.43
C GLU A 266 -1.80 -16.65 6.94
N GLY A 267 -2.54 -15.59 7.34
CA GLY A 267 -2.83 -15.29 8.75
C GLY A 267 -1.68 -14.57 9.45
N ILE A 268 -1.77 -14.48 10.77
CA ILE A 268 -0.81 -13.74 11.62
C ILE A 268 -0.12 -14.60 12.67
N GLU A 269 -0.38 -15.91 12.70
CA GLU A 269 0.15 -16.80 13.73
C GLU A 269 1.68 -16.85 13.75
N GLU A 270 2.32 -16.74 12.56
CA GLU A 270 3.79 -16.72 12.48
C GLU A 270 4.35 -15.36 12.98
N PHE A 271 3.59 -14.26 12.84
CA PHE A 271 3.94 -12.96 13.43
C PHE A 271 3.83 -12.99 14.96
N ASP A 272 2.77 -13.60 15.51
CA ASP A 272 2.61 -13.79 16.95
C ASP A 272 3.79 -14.58 17.54
N LYS A 273 4.19 -15.70 16.90
CA LYS A 273 5.35 -16.49 17.30
C LYS A 273 6.66 -15.72 17.21
N ALA A 274 6.87 -15.01 16.11
CA ALA A 274 8.09 -14.24 15.89
C ALA A 274 8.23 -13.09 16.91
N TYR A 275 7.12 -12.42 17.24
CA TYR A 275 7.10 -11.41 18.29
C TYR A 275 7.43 -12.00 19.67
N GLN A 276 6.84 -13.15 20.04
CA GLN A 276 7.16 -13.87 21.28
C GLN A 276 8.62 -14.29 21.37
N ASN A 277 9.25 -14.58 20.21
CA ASN A 277 10.68 -14.92 20.12
C ASN A 277 11.60 -13.69 19.99
N ASN A 278 11.06 -12.48 20.10
CA ASN A 278 11.78 -11.21 19.94
C ASN A 278 12.52 -11.08 18.59
N TYR A 279 11.95 -11.56 17.50
CA TYR A 279 12.51 -11.38 16.16
C TYR A 279 12.28 -9.97 15.61
N PHE A 280 11.26 -9.30 16.09
CA PHE A 280 10.97 -7.89 15.81
C PHE A 280 10.26 -7.24 17.00
N ASP A 281 10.29 -5.92 17.05
CA ASP A 281 9.70 -5.13 18.14
C ASP A 281 8.32 -4.60 17.75
N LYS A 282 8.14 -4.14 16.51
CA LYS A 282 6.85 -3.64 16.02
C LYS A 282 6.77 -3.66 14.50
N LEU A 283 5.55 -3.79 13.99
CA LEU A 283 5.21 -3.69 12.58
C LEU A 283 4.35 -2.45 12.35
N TYR A 284 4.81 -1.56 11.47
CA TYR A 284 4.07 -0.39 11.00
C TYR A 284 3.50 -0.66 9.62
N THR A 285 2.18 -0.53 9.47
CA THR A 285 1.51 -0.61 8.17
C THR A 285 0.50 0.51 8.03
N THR A 286 -0.09 0.70 6.86
CA THR A 286 -1.06 1.77 6.64
C THR A 286 -2.49 1.25 6.57
N ASN A 287 -3.46 2.15 6.71
CA ASN A 287 -4.89 1.87 6.46
C ASN A 287 -5.29 2.05 4.98
N LEU A 288 -4.34 2.00 4.06
CA LEU A 288 -4.57 2.11 2.60
C LEU A 288 -5.21 0.85 1.99
N SER A 289 -5.25 -0.25 2.73
CA SER A 289 -6.02 -1.45 2.41
C SER A 289 -6.64 -2.02 3.69
N TYR A 290 -7.66 -2.84 3.51
CA TYR A 290 -8.38 -3.46 4.62
C TYR A 290 -7.49 -4.33 5.48
N ILE A 291 -7.59 -4.14 6.79
CA ILE A 291 -6.95 -4.97 7.82
C ILE A 291 -8.04 -5.39 8.81
N PRO A 292 -8.22 -6.68 9.11
CA PRO A 292 -9.15 -7.13 10.14
C PRO A 292 -8.88 -6.44 11.47
N GLU A 293 -9.95 -6.14 12.20
CA GLU A 293 -9.84 -5.44 13.49
C GLU A 293 -8.99 -6.22 14.50
N GLU A 294 -9.12 -7.54 14.53
CA GLU A 294 -8.31 -8.42 15.38
C GLU A 294 -6.81 -8.33 15.11
N TYR A 295 -6.41 -8.05 13.86
CA TYR A 295 -5.01 -7.88 13.48
C TYR A 295 -4.50 -6.48 13.85
N ARG A 296 -5.34 -5.45 13.67
CA ARG A 296 -5.01 -4.08 14.06
C ARG A 296 -4.77 -3.91 15.56
N ASN A 297 -5.45 -4.71 16.37
CA ASN A 297 -5.39 -4.64 17.83
C ASN A 297 -4.23 -5.45 18.45
N LYS A 298 -3.34 -6.05 17.63
CA LYS A 298 -2.16 -6.75 18.14
C LYS A 298 -1.14 -5.77 18.71
N GLU A 299 -0.53 -6.10 19.84
CA GLU A 299 0.49 -5.28 20.50
C GLU A 299 1.67 -4.93 19.58
N TRP A 300 2.05 -5.87 18.75
CA TRP A 300 3.14 -5.72 17.79
C TRP A 300 2.76 -4.98 16.50
N HIS A 301 1.49 -4.66 16.28
CA HIS A 301 1.01 -4.03 15.05
C HIS A 301 0.60 -2.58 15.31
N HIS A 302 1.03 -1.67 14.46
CA HIS A 302 0.61 -0.28 14.45
C HIS A 302 0.13 0.13 13.06
N THR A 303 -1.09 0.65 13.01
CA THR A 303 -1.69 1.11 11.74
C THR A 303 -1.55 2.61 11.61
N VAL A 304 -0.80 3.05 10.62
CA VAL A 304 -0.63 4.47 10.26
C VAL A 304 -1.83 4.95 9.47
N ASP A 305 -2.45 6.05 9.90
CA ASP A 305 -3.61 6.62 9.22
C ASP A 305 -3.19 7.53 8.07
N CYS A 306 -3.49 7.11 6.83
CA CYS A 306 -3.26 7.84 5.60
C CYS A 306 -4.51 8.58 5.08
N SER A 307 -5.61 8.61 5.83
CA SER A 307 -6.89 9.22 5.40
C SER A 307 -6.72 10.71 5.10
N GLU A 308 -5.96 11.42 5.92
CA GLU A 308 -5.67 12.84 5.71
C GLU A 308 -4.87 13.06 4.42
N SER A 309 -3.89 12.22 4.15
CA SER A 309 -3.09 12.31 2.92
C SER A 309 -3.94 12.13 1.66
N ILE A 310 -4.88 11.18 1.66
CA ILE A 310 -5.83 10.99 0.54
C ILE A 310 -6.72 12.23 0.38
N ALA A 311 -7.23 12.78 1.47
CA ALA A 311 -8.06 13.98 1.44
C ALA A 311 -7.30 15.20 0.89
N GLU A 312 -6.03 15.37 1.26
CA GLU A 312 -5.16 16.43 0.74
C GLU A 312 -4.90 16.26 -0.76
N ILE A 313 -4.64 15.05 -1.22
CA ILE A 313 -4.44 14.74 -2.64
C ILE A 313 -5.70 15.13 -3.45
N ILE A 314 -6.88 14.70 -3.00
CA ILE A 314 -8.15 15.02 -3.66
C ILE A 314 -8.36 16.54 -3.69
N ASN A 315 -8.18 17.24 -2.55
CA ASN A 315 -8.35 18.68 -2.47
C ASN A 315 -7.37 19.44 -3.39
N THR A 316 -6.11 19.02 -3.43
CA THR A 316 -5.07 19.63 -4.26
C THR A 316 -5.40 19.47 -5.75
N LEU A 317 -5.80 18.27 -6.17
CA LEU A 317 -6.18 17.99 -7.56
C LEU A 317 -7.46 18.74 -7.95
N HIS A 318 -8.47 18.76 -7.08
CA HIS A 318 -9.71 19.50 -7.32
C HIS A 318 -9.45 21.00 -7.53
N ASN A 319 -8.53 21.58 -6.77
CA ASN A 319 -8.12 22.98 -6.91
C ASN A 319 -7.12 23.21 -8.06
N LYS A 320 -6.77 22.18 -8.84
CA LYS A 320 -5.79 22.23 -9.94
C LYS A 320 -4.40 22.70 -9.48
N GLU A 321 -4.02 22.34 -8.25
CA GLU A 321 -2.75 22.66 -7.63
C GLU A 321 -1.74 21.54 -7.82
N SER A 322 -0.45 21.81 -7.57
CA SER A 322 0.63 20.82 -7.67
C SER A 322 0.67 19.92 -6.45
N LEU A 323 0.74 18.62 -6.66
CA LEU A 323 0.96 17.61 -5.59
C LEU A 323 2.38 17.65 -5.00
N ARG A 324 3.34 18.30 -5.68
CA ARG A 324 4.75 18.32 -5.27
C ARG A 324 5.00 18.76 -3.83
N PRO A 325 4.31 19.77 -3.26
CA PRO A 325 4.50 20.16 -1.86
C PRO A 325 4.16 19.04 -0.87
N LEU A 326 3.20 18.16 -1.19
CA LEU A 326 2.80 17.06 -0.33
C LEU A 326 3.90 15.98 -0.18
N PHE A 327 4.86 15.94 -1.10
CA PHE A 327 5.94 14.95 -1.11
C PHE A 327 7.26 15.49 -0.53
N ASN A 328 7.38 16.78 -0.25
CA ASN A 328 8.59 17.42 0.28
C ASN A 328 8.65 17.35 1.82
N GLY A 329 8.61 16.14 2.39
CA GLY A 329 8.59 15.94 3.85
C GLY A 329 9.95 15.86 4.53
N LYS A 330 11.09 15.83 3.79
CA LYS A 330 12.41 15.52 4.36
C LYS A 330 12.83 16.47 5.49
N GLU A 331 12.65 17.76 5.31
CA GLU A 331 13.03 18.76 6.34
C GLU A 331 12.22 18.56 7.63
N LYS A 332 10.92 18.29 7.51
CA LYS A 332 10.03 18.00 8.64
C LYS A 332 10.47 16.73 9.37
N ILE A 333 10.76 15.65 8.64
CA ILE A 333 11.25 14.38 9.21
C ILE A 333 12.57 14.59 9.96
N LEU A 334 13.53 15.32 9.37
CA LEU A 334 14.81 15.59 10.01
C LEU A 334 14.67 16.50 11.26
N THR A 335 13.71 17.42 11.26
CA THR A 335 13.39 18.24 12.43
C THR A 335 12.84 17.39 13.56
N LEU A 336 11.83 16.56 13.29
CA LEU A 336 11.25 15.63 14.26
C LEU A 336 12.32 14.69 14.87
N ARG A 337 13.23 14.18 14.01
CA ARG A 337 14.35 13.34 14.47
C ARG A 337 15.32 14.08 15.40
N LYS A 338 15.56 15.37 15.17
CA LYS A 338 16.43 16.18 16.02
C LYS A 338 15.79 16.49 17.36
N GLU A 339 14.51 16.84 17.37
CA GLU A 339 13.76 17.16 18.59
C GLU A 339 13.72 16.00 19.58
N LYS A 340 13.70 14.76 19.10
CA LYS A 340 13.73 13.55 19.94
C LYS A 340 15.13 13.16 20.46
N LYS A 341 16.20 13.73 19.90
CA LYS A 341 17.58 13.50 20.37
C LYS A 341 18.03 14.48 21.46
N LEU A 342 17.18 15.46 21.81
CA LEU A 342 17.35 16.42 22.89
C LEU A 342 16.63 15.97 24.15
#